data_73647737773c1d052dba45a70c9b6634
#
_entry.id   73647737773c1d052dba45a70c9b6634
#
_cell.length_a   1.000
_cell.length_b   1.000
_cell.length_c   1.000
_cell.angle_alpha   90.00
_cell.angle_beta   90.00
_cell.angle_gamma   90.00
#
_symmetry.space_group_name_H-M   'P 1'
#
loop_
_entity.id
_entity.type
_entity.pdbx_description
1 polymer ?
#
loop_
_entity_poly.entity_id
_entity_poly.type
_entity_poly.pdbx_seq_one_letter_code
_entity_poly.pdbx_strand_id
1 'polypeptide(L)'
;MTLNSAAARRAREAVPGMPCDAEGPVFREPWEAQAFAMALALHERGVFTWPEWAATLGAEIKRAQAEGDPDTGETYYHHWLAALERLVAEKGVASRETLARYHDAWDRAADRTPHGQPIELLPDDFR
;
A
#
# COMPACT_ATOMS: atom_id res chain seq x y z
N MET A 1 8.70 9.83 6.65
CA MET A 1 9.38 9.44 5.40
C MET A 1 8.98 10.41 4.29
N THR A 2 9.95 10.94 3.58
CA THR A 2 9.70 11.85 2.47
C THR A 2 9.55 11.04 1.19
N LEU A 3 8.42 11.20 0.49
CA LEU A 3 8.22 10.55 -0.78
C LEU A 3 9.06 11.22 -1.87
N ASN A 4 9.67 10.40 -2.71
CA ASN A 4 10.37 10.89 -3.89
C ASN A 4 9.32 11.34 -4.91
N SER A 5 9.26 12.65 -5.20
CA SER A 5 8.26 13.23 -6.11
C SER A 5 8.31 12.64 -7.52
N ALA A 6 9.51 12.34 -8.03
CA ALA A 6 9.67 11.74 -9.35
C ALA A 6 9.16 10.30 -9.37
N ALA A 7 9.47 9.52 -8.31
CA ALA A 7 8.99 8.15 -8.20
C ALA A 7 7.46 8.10 -8.05
N ALA A 8 6.89 9.00 -7.24
CA ALA A 8 5.44 9.11 -7.07
C ALA A 8 4.76 9.48 -8.38
N ARG A 9 5.33 10.38 -9.16
CA ARG A 9 4.81 10.75 -10.47
C ARG A 9 4.81 9.56 -11.44
N ARG A 10 5.92 8.81 -11.48
CA ARG A 10 6.01 7.62 -12.33
C ARG A 10 4.97 6.56 -11.95
N ALA A 11 4.75 6.37 -10.66
CA ALA A 11 3.73 5.45 -10.18
C ALA A 11 2.34 5.89 -10.62
N ARG A 12 2.03 7.17 -10.50
CA ARG A 12 0.74 7.74 -10.91
C ARG A 12 0.48 7.54 -12.40
N GLU A 13 1.50 7.73 -13.23
CA GLU A 13 1.41 7.52 -14.67
C GLU A 13 1.22 6.05 -15.04
N ALA A 14 1.87 5.16 -14.29
CA ALA A 14 1.84 3.73 -14.56
C ALA A 14 0.59 3.03 -14.01
N VAL A 15 -0.05 3.59 -12.98
CA VAL A 15 -1.18 2.98 -12.27
C VAL A 15 -2.42 3.87 -12.42
N PRO A 16 -3.28 3.61 -13.43
CA PRO A 16 -4.50 4.39 -13.64
C PRO A 16 -5.47 4.23 -12.47
N GLY A 17 -6.27 5.27 -12.22
CA GLY A 17 -7.32 5.24 -11.19
C GLY A 17 -6.86 5.61 -9.79
N MET A 18 -5.59 5.92 -9.60
CA MET A 18 -5.08 6.36 -8.30
C MET A 18 -5.69 7.72 -7.93
N PRO A 19 -6.28 7.86 -6.72
CA PRO A 19 -6.80 9.15 -6.27
C PRO A 19 -5.70 10.21 -6.20
N CYS A 20 -5.87 11.29 -6.95
CA CYS A 20 -4.86 12.35 -7.06
C CYS A 20 -5.52 13.73 -7.09
N ASP A 21 -4.78 14.73 -6.65
CA ASP A 21 -5.11 16.14 -6.84
C ASP A 21 -3.98 16.84 -7.60
N ALA A 22 -3.98 18.16 -7.65
CA ALA A 22 -2.97 18.94 -8.36
C ALA A 22 -1.55 18.78 -7.77
N GLU A 23 -1.46 18.35 -6.51
CA GLU A 23 -0.19 18.19 -5.80
C GLU A 23 0.33 16.76 -5.81
N GLY A 24 -0.51 15.79 -6.21
CA GLY A 24 -0.12 14.39 -6.29
C GLY A 24 -1.15 13.44 -5.67
N PRO A 25 -0.72 12.23 -5.24
CA PRO A 25 -1.62 11.26 -4.63
C PRO A 25 -2.29 11.78 -3.36
N VAL A 26 -3.57 11.44 -3.18
CA VAL A 26 -4.36 11.83 -2.01
C VAL A 26 -4.49 10.65 -1.06
N PHE A 27 -4.14 10.87 0.21
CA PHE A 27 -4.26 9.86 1.26
C PHE A 27 -5.19 10.38 2.35
N ARG A 28 -6.15 9.57 2.77
CA ARG A 28 -7.08 9.89 3.85
C ARG A 28 -6.54 9.50 5.21
N GLU A 29 -5.75 8.43 5.25
CA GLU A 29 -5.19 7.88 6.47
C GLU A 29 -3.68 7.75 6.34
N PRO A 30 -2.91 7.89 7.44
CA PRO A 30 -1.46 7.73 7.39
C PRO A 30 -0.99 6.39 6.82
N TRP A 31 -1.71 5.30 7.11
CA TRP A 31 -1.32 3.98 6.61
C TRP A 31 -1.39 3.87 5.09
N GLU A 32 -2.26 4.66 4.44
CA GLU A 32 -2.36 4.68 2.98
C GLU A 32 -1.07 5.21 2.34
N ALA A 33 -0.53 6.28 2.91
CA ALA A 33 0.76 6.82 2.48
C ALA A 33 1.89 5.82 2.73
N GLN A 34 1.85 5.09 3.83
CA GLN A 34 2.84 4.06 4.15
C GLN A 34 2.80 2.92 3.13
N ALA A 35 1.60 2.42 2.80
CA ALA A 35 1.44 1.37 1.81
C ALA A 35 1.96 1.81 0.43
N PHE A 36 1.64 3.04 0.04
CA PHE A 36 2.13 3.64 -1.21
C PHE A 36 3.66 3.68 -1.23
N ALA A 37 4.28 4.20 -0.16
CA ALA A 37 5.73 4.33 -0.05
C ALA A 37 6.42 2.96 -0.09
N MET A 38 5.82 1.95 0.53
CA MET A 38 6.37 0.59 0.54
C MET A 38 6.36 -0.01 -0.87
N ALA A 39 5.29 0.17 -1.63
CA ALA A 39 5.21 -0.30 -3.02
C ALA A 39 6.28 0.38 -3.88
N LEU A 40 6.47 1.69 -3.71
CA LEU A 40 7.52 2.42 -4.41
C LEU A 40 8.92 1.87 -4.11
N ALA A 41 9.21 1.64 -2.82
CA ALA A 41 10.50 1.13 -2.39
C ALA A 41 10.79 -0.27 -2.97
N LEU A 42 9.80 -1.15 -2.96
CA LEU A 42 9.95 -2.50 -3.51
C LEU A 42 10.13 -2.48 -5.02
N HIS A 43 9.40 -1.61 -5.71
CA HIS A 43 9.58 -1.41 -7.14
C HIS A 43 11.00 -0.92 -7.47
N GLU A 44 11.53 0.03 -6.70
CA GLU A 44 12.88 0.55 -6.88
C GLU A 44 13.94 -0.53 -6.64
N ARG A 45 13.65 -1.50 -5.79
CA ARG A 45 14.53 -2.65 -5.53
C ARG A 45 14.41 -3.75 -6.58
N GLY A 46 13.52 -3.59 -7.55
CA GLY A 46 13.33 -4.56 -8.62
C GLY A 46 12.50 -5.77 -8.25
N VAL A 47 11.74 -5.72 -7.15
CA VAL A 47 10.89 -6.83 -6.72
C VAL A 47 9.78 -7.09 -7.72
N PHE A 48 9.21 -6.05 -8.29
CA PHE A 48 8.18 -6.14 -9.35
C PHE A 48 8.29 -4.94 -10.29
N THR A 49 7.71 -5.10 -11.48
CA THR A 49 7.57 -4.01 -12.45
C THR A 49 6.22 -3.32 -12.26
N TRP A 50 6.07 -2.11 -12.79
CA TRP A 50 4.76 -1.43 -12.75
C TRP A 50 3.67 -2.19 -13.52
N PRO A 51 3.93 -2.80 -14.69
CA PRO A 51 2.93 -3.65 -15.34
C PRO A 51 2.47 -4.83 -14.47
N GLU A 52 3.39 -5.48 -13.76
CA GLU A 52 3.03 -6.54 -12.78
C GLU A 52 2.16 -6.01 -11.66
N TRP A 53 2.52 -4.84 -11.13
CA TRP A 53 1.74 -4.17 -10.09
C TRP A 53 0.33 -3.86 -10.56
N ALA A 54 0.21 -3.22 -11.73
CA ALA A 54 -1.08 -2.83 -12.28
C ALA A 54 -1.98 -4.04 -12.53
N ALA A 55 -1.43 -5.14 -13.03
CA ALA A 55 -2.17 -6.38 -13.25
C ALA A 55 -2.70 -6.97 -11.94
N THR A 56 -1.85 -7.00 -10.90
CA THR A 56 -2.22 -7.54 -9.59
C THR A 56 -3.27 -6.66 -8.91
N LEU A 57 -3.07 -5.35 -8.94
CA LEU A 57 -4.02 -4.39 -8.36
C LEU A 57 -5.37 -4.46 -9.09
N GLY A 58 -5.35 -4.53 -10.41
CA GLY A 58 -6.58 -4.66 -11.21
C GLY A 58 -7.34 -5.93 -10.89
N ALA A 59 -6.66 -7.04 -10.69
CA ALA A 59 -7.28 -8.31 -10.30
C ALA A 59 -7.93 -8.21 -8.92
N GLU A 60 -7.27 -7.55 -7.96
CA GLU A 60 -7.82 -7.35 -6.62
C GLU A 60 -9.09 -6.48 -6.65
N ILE A 61 -9.08 -5.42 -7.46
CA ILE A 61 -10.24 -4.54 -7.62
C ILE A 61 -11.41 -5.30 -8.24
N LYS A 62 -11.17 -6.08 -9.30
CA LYS A 62 -12.22 -6.87 -9.95
C LYS A 62 -12.82 -7.90 -9.00
N ARG A 63 -11.99 -8.56 -8.21
CA ARG A 63 -12.47 -9.53 -7.22
C ARG A 63 -13.37 -8.86 -6.18
N ALA A 64 -12.95 -7.70 -5.68
CA ALA A 64 -13.74 -6.95 -4.70
C ALA A 64 -15.07 -6.48 -5.29
N GLN A 65 -15.08 -6.02 -6.53
CA GLN A 65 -16.31 -5.61 -7.22
C GLN A 65 -17.28 -6.79 -7.37
N ALA A 66 -16.76 -7.99 -7.69
CA ALA A 66 -17.57 -9.20 -7.77
C ALA A 66 -18.19 -9.57 -6.41
N GLU A 67 -17.55 -9.17 -5.31
CA GLU A 67 -18.04 -9.39 -3.94
C GLU A 67 -18.93 -8.24 -3.44
N GLY A 68 -19.18 -7.22 -4.26
CA GLY A 68 -20.09 -6.13 -3.93
C GLY A 68 -19.45 -4.77 -3.63
N ASP A 69 -18.14 -4.64 -3.80
CA ASP A 69 -17.47 -3.34 -3.62
C ASP A 69 -17.96 -2.34 -4.69
N PRO A 70 -18.50 -1.18 -4.29
CA PRO A 70 -19.01 -0.21 -5.27
C PRO A 70 -17.92 0.55 -6.03
N ASP A 71 -16.65 0.38 -5.69
CA ASP A 71 -15.50 1.05 -6.32
C ASP A 71 -15.64 2.58 -6.34
N THR A 72 -15.95 3.14 -5.17
CA THR A 72 -16.14 4.58 -4.99
C THR A 72 -14.82 5.31 -4.68
N GLY A 73 -13.70 4.60 -4.63
CA GLY A 73 -12.41 5.15 -4.24
C GLY A 73 -12.10 5.04 -2.75
N GLU A 74 -13.11 4.76 -1.91
CA GLU A 74 -12.90 4.64 -0.46
C GLU A 74 -12.08 3.42 -0.08
N THR A 75 -12.17 2.36 -0.88
CA THR A 75 -11.47 1.10 -0.64
C THR A 75 -10.20 0.96 -1.49
N TYR A 76 -9.84 1.98 -2.25
CA TYR A 76 -8.75 1.90 -3.22
C TYR A 76 -7.42 1.43 -2.57
N TYR A 77 -7.02 2.04 -1.46
CA TYR A 77 -5.76 1.67 -0.81
C TYR A 77 -5.84 0.34 -0.05
N HIS A 78 -7.03 -0.16 0.27
CA HIS A 78 -7.19 -1.54 0.74
C HIS A 78 -6.82 -2.54 -0.35
N HIS A 79 -7.21 -2.25 -1.59
CA HIS A 79 -6.82 -3.07 -2.75
C HIS A 79 -5.32 -2.97 -3.01
N TRP A 80 -4.75 -1.77 -2.82
CA TRP A 80 -3.32 -1.54 -2.90
C TRP A 80 -2.57 -2.44 -1.92
N LEU A 81 -3.01 -2.47 -0.67
CA LEU A 81 -2.40 -3.30 0.37
C LEU A 81 -2.52 -4.79 0.05
N ALA A 82 -3.68 -5.23 -0.42
CA ALA A 82 -3.89 -6.64 -0.82
C ALA A 82 -2.97 -7.04 -1.98
N ALA A 83 -2.80 -6.17 -2.98
CA ALA A 83 -1.89 -6.41 -4.09
C ALA A 83 -0.44 -6.48 -3.62
N LEU A 84 -0.05 -5.61 -2.70
CA LEU A 84 1.29 -5.58 -2.13
C LEU A 84 1.59 -6.88 -1.39
N GLU A 85 0.69 -7.32 -0.52
CA GLU A 85 0.83 -8.58 0.23
C GLU A 85 0.96 -9.77 -0.72
N ARG A 86 0.14 -9.81 -1.77
CA ARG A 86 0.16 -10.87 -2.75
C ARG A 86 1.50 -10.95 -3.48
N LEU A 87 1.98 -9.82 -4.00
CA LEU A 87 3.24 -9.77 -4.74
C LEU A 87 4.43 -10.12 -3.84
N VAL A 88 4.46 -9.60 -2.63
CA VAL A 88 5.55 -9.89 -1.68
C VAL A 88 5.59 -11.39 -1.38
N ALA A 89 4.44 -12.03 -1.19
CA ALA A 89 4.37 -13.47 -0.96
C ALA A 89 4.77 -14.28 -2.20
N GLU A 90 4.25 -13.91 -3.39
CA GLU A 90 4.56 -14.60 -4.65
C GLU A 90 6.03 -14.48 -5.04
N LYS A 91 6.64 -13.35 -4.77
CA LYS A 91 8.06 -13.13 -5.08
C LYS A 91 9.00 -13.67 -4.01
N GLY A 92 8.46 -14.24 -2.93
CA GLY A 92 9.26 -14.86 -1.88
C GLY A 92 10.03 -13.87 -1.00
N VAL A 93 9.61 -12.60 -0.98
CA VAL A 93 10.27 -11.57 -0.16
C VAL A 93 9.97 -11.78 1.32
N ALA A 94 8.73 -12.22 1.63
CA ALA A 94 8.32 -12.52 2.99
C ALA A 94 7.21 -13.56 2.99
N SER A 95 7.10 -14.31 4.08
CA SER A 95 6.02 -15.27 4.25
C SER A 95 4.72 -14.56 4.63
N ARG A 96 3.58 -15.25 4.49
CA ARG A 96 2.29 -14.73 4.94
C ARG A 96 2.27 -14.49 6.44
N GLU A 97 2.97 -15.33 7.21
CA GLU A 97 3.09 -15.13 8.66
C GLU A 97 3.83 -13.84 9.00
N THR A 98 4.94 -13.58 8.30
CA THR A 98 5.70 -12.34 8.49
C THR A 98 4.85 -11.13 8.12
N LEU A 99 4.11 -11.19 7.01
CA LEU A 99 3.21 -10.11 6.60
C LEU A 99 2.12 -9.85 7.64
N ALA A 100 1.53 -10.91 8.19
CA ALA A 100 0.51 -10.80 9.24
C ALA A 100 1.08 -10.14 10.49
N ARG A 101 2.31 -10.50 10.88
CA ARG A 101 2.97 -9.88 12.03
C ARG A 101 3.19 -8.38 11.82
N TYR A 102 3.62 -7.97 10.63
CA TYR A 102 3.80 -6.56 10.32
C TYR A 102 2.46 -5.83 10.27
N HIS A 103 1.44 -6.45 9.71
CA HIS A 103 0.10 -5.88 9.67
C HIS A 103 -0.40 -5.60 11.10
N ASP A 104 -0.30 -6.59 11.99
CA ASP A 104 -0.71 -6.44 13.38
C ASP A 104 0.12 -5.39 14.11
N ALA A 105 1.43 -5.34 13.84
CA ALA A 105 2.30 -4.35 14.44
C ALA A 105 1.94 -2.93 14.00
N TRP A 106 1.61 -2.74 12.72
CA TRP A 106 1.17 -1.43 12.22
C TRP A 106 -0.15 -1.01 12.85
N ASP A 107 -1.10 -1.95 13.04
CA ASP A 107 -2.36 -1.66 13.72
C ASP A 107 -2.11 -1.18 15.15
N ARG A 108 -1.22 -1.85 15.89
CA ARG A 108 -0.87 -1.44 17.25
C ARG A 108 -0.19 -0.08 17.26
N ALA A 109 0.73 0.16 16.34
CA ALA A 109 1.41 1.45 16.22
C ALA A 109 0.43 2.58 15.92
N ALA A 110 -0.54 2.34 15.02
CA ALA A 110 -1.56 3.31 14.68
C ALA A 110 -2.44 3.62 15.89
N ASP A 111 -2.85 2.59 16.64
CA ASP A 111 -3.71 2.76 17.82
C ASP A 111 -3.05 3.60 18.92
N ARG A 112 -1.74 3.44 19.13
CA ARG A 112 -1.04 4.21 20.17
C ARG A 112 -0.56 5.58 19.70
N THR A 113 -0.62 5.88 18.41
CA THR A 113 -0.10 7.13 17.86
C THR A 113 -1.20 8.19 17.88
N PRO A 114 -0.95 9.38 18.50
CA PRO A 114 -1.92 10.47 18.47
C PRO A 114 -2.20 10.94 17.05
N HIS A 115 -3.43 11.40 16.83
CA HIS A 115 -3.83 11.93 15.53
C HIS A 115 -2.90 13.07 15.11
N GLY A 116 -2.47 13.04 13.85
CA GLY A 116 -1.57 14.05 13.30
C GLY A 116 -0.08 13.77 13.54
N GLN A 117 0.27 12.71 14.25
CA GLN A 117 1.65 12.31 14.48
C GLN A 117 2.06 11.20 13.53
N PRO A 118 3.35 11.13 13.13
CA PRO A 118 3.84 10.03 12.32
C PRO A 118 3.70 8.69 13.04
N ILE A 119 3.28 7.66 12.32
CA ILE A 119 3.21 6.29 12.84
C ILE A 119 4.57 5.65 12.67
N GLU A 120 5.14 5.15 13.77
CA GLU A 120 6.44 4.49 13.77
C GLU A 120 6.30 3.11 14.40
N LEU A 121 6.92 2.10 13.77
CA LEU A 121 7.00 0.77 14.34
C LEU A 121 8.03 0.72 15.45
N LEU A 122 7.64 0.16 16.60
CA LEU A 122 8.53 -0.08 17.73
C LEU A 122 8.59 -1.58 18.01
N PRO A 123 9.66 -2.08 18.67
CA PRO A 123 9.76 -3.51 18.99
C PRO A 123 8.54 -4.06 19.74
N ASP A 124 7.93 -3.26 20.62
CA ASP A 124 6.76 -3.69 21.38
C ASP A 124 5.51 -3.91 20.51
N ASP A 125 5.45 -3.31 19.33
CA ASP A 125 4.31 -3.49 18.41
C ASP A 125 4.24 -4.92 17.86
N PHE A 126 5.33 -5.67 17.93
CA PHE A 126 5.40 -7.05 17.45
C PHE A 126 5.06 -8.11 18.52
N ARG A 127 4.71 -7.69 19.70
CA ARG A 127 4.41 -8.61 20.82
C ARG A 127 2.97 -9.03 20.93
#